data_6f48de147e5284ea976275e4ee67774d
#
_entry.id   6f48de147e5284ea976275e4ee67774d
#
_cell.length_a   1.000
_cell.length_b   1.000
_cell.length_c   1.000
_cell.angle_alpha   90.00
_cell.angle_beta   90.00
_cell.angle_gamma   90.00
#
_symmetry.space_group_name_H-M   'P 1'
#
loop_
_entity.id
_entity.type
_entity.pdbx_description
1 polymer ?
#
loop_
_entity_poly.entity_id
_entity_poly.type
_entity_poly.pdbx_seq_one_letter_code
_entity_poly.pdbx_strand_id
1 'polypeptide(L)'
;MGRKVFITFLGTGKYKECIYTYSNKESEVVTYVQTATIKLFAPDFDKYFVFCTELASSTHFENLNREVGGKFSKIDIPEGVSEEEIWKIFQLVL
;
A
#
# COMPACT_ATOMS: atom_id res chain seq x y z
N MET A 1 -6.99 7.47 22.81
CA MET A 1 -6.04 7.60 21.71
C MET A 1 -6.32 6.57 20.65
N GLY A 2 -6.50 7.02 19.43
CA GLY A 2 -6.79 6.13 18.34
C GLY A 2 -5.55 5.49 17.76
N ARG A 3 -5.73 4.37 17.08
CA ARG A 3 -4.68 3.76 16.28
C ARG A 3 -4.53 4.51 14.98
N LYS A 4 -3.31 4.60 14.49
CA LYS A 4 -3.03 5.13 13.16
C LYS A 4 -2.87 3.96 12.21
N VAL A 5 -3.69 3.93 11.18
CA VAL A 5 -3.72 2.84 10.21
C VAL A 5 -3.49 3.41 8.82
N PHE A 6 -2.59 2.80 8.08
CA PHE A 6 -2.34 3.14 6.69
C PHE A 6 -2.99 2.09 5.79
N ILE A 7 -3.73 2.55 4.79
CA ILE A 7 -4.44 1.67 3.89
C ILE A 7 -4.12 2.08 2.46
N THR A 8 -3.78 1.12 1.63
CA THR A 8 -3.50 1.38 0.23
C THR A 8 -3.96 0.23 -0.65
N PHE A 9 -3.93 0.45 -1.95
CA PHE A 9 -4.31 -0.54 -2.95
C PHE A 9 -3.10 -0.78 -3.85
N LEU A 10 -2.88 -2.04 -4.21
CA LEU A 10 -1.81 -2.42 -5.10
C LEU A 10 -2.39 -2.81 -6.44
N GLY A 11 -2.00 -2.09 -7.49
CA GLY A 11 -2.45 -2.37 -8.84
C GLY A 11 -1.56 -3.37 -9.55
N THR A 12 -1.98 -3.78 -10.75
CA THR A 12 -1.25 -4.72 -11.60
C THR A 12 -0.36 -4.03 -12.63
N GLY A 13 -0.36 -2.69 -12.66
CA GLY A 13 0.45 -1.92 -13.60
C GLY A 13 1.94 -2.08 -13.39
N LYS A 14 2.70 -1.46 -14.26
CA LYS A 14 4.17 -1.47 -14.15
C LYS A 14 4.61 -0.34 -13.23
N TYR A 15 5.50 -0.68 -12.31
CA TYR A 15 6.11 0.29 -11.42
C TYR A 15 7.58 0.44 -11.79
N LYS A 16 8.08 1.66 -11.73
CA LYS A 16 9.49 1.98 -12.01
C LYS A 16 10.11 2.68 -10.82
N GLU A 17 11.40 2.46 -10.65
CA GLU A 17 12.14 3.22 -9.65
C GLU A 17 12.10 4.71 -9.99
N CYS A 18 11.75 5.54 -9.02
CA CYS A 18 11.71 6.98 -9.20
C CYS A 18 11.70 7.68 -7.85
N ILE A 19 11.84 8.99 -7.89
CA ILE A 19 11.74 9.83 -6.72
C ILE A 19 10.38 10.50 -6.76
N TYR A 20 9.59 10.35 -5.70
CA TYR A 20 8.28 11.00 -5.59
C TYR A 20 8.42 12.28 -4.79
N THR A 21 7.79 13.34 -5.26
CA THR A 21 7.81 14.63 -4.58
C THR A 21 6.41 15.05 -4.20
N TYR A 22 6.30 15.66 -3.03
CA TYR A 22 5.06 16.24 -2.57
C TYR A 22 5.38 17.52 -1.80
N SER A 23 4.92 18.66 -2.33
CA SER A 23 5.23 19.96 -1.75
C SER A 23 6.76 20.15 -1.68
N ASN A 24 7.33 20.27 -0.48
CA ASN A 24 8.78 20.43 -0.30
C ASN A 24 9.48 19.15 0.10
N LYS A 25 8.79 18.01 0.04
CA LYS A 25 9.33 16.72 0.44
C LYS A 25 9.65 15.86 -0.77
N GLU A 26 10.78 15.18 -0.71
CA GLU A 26 11.18 14.21 -1.71
C GLU A 26 11.41 12.86 -1.05
N SER A 27 11.01 11.79 -1.73
CA SER A 27 11.32 10.44 -1.28
C SER A 27 12.73 10.04 -1.71
N GLU A 28 13.21 8.95 -1.15
CA GLU A 28 14.35 8.24 -1.72
C GLU A 28 13.93 7.61 -3.04
N VAL A 29 14.87 7.04 -3.78
CA VAL A 29 14.54 6.28 -4.98
C VAL A 29 13.82 5.01 -4.55
N VAL A 30 12.56 4.87 -4.95
CA VAL A 30 11.72 3.72 -4.60
C VAL A 30 10.96 3.25 -5.83
N THR A 31 10.54 1.98 -5.82
CA THR A 31 9.78 1.40 -6.91
C THR A 31 8.29 1.72 -6.80
N TYR A 32 7.78 1.78 -5.58
CA TYR A 32 6.34 1.91 -5.33
C TYR A 32 6.00 3.23 -4.68
N VAL A 33 4.94 3.87 -5.19
CA VAL A 33 4.42 5.10 -4.57
C VAL A 33 3.98 4.86 -3.13
N GLN A 34 3.51 3.66 -2.83
CA GLN A 34 3.12 3.27 -1.47
C GLN A 34 4.30 3.39 -0.52
N THR A 35 5.48 2.96 -0.93
CA THR A 35 6.69 3.10 -0.13
C THR A 35 7.02 4.56 0.14
N ALA A 36 6.97 5.39 -0.90
CA ALA A 36 7.23 6.81 -0.75
C ALA A 36 6.24 7.46 0.21
N THR A 37 4.96 7.12 0.06
CA THR A 37 3.91 7.68 0.90
C THR A 37 4.13 7.33 2.37
N ILE A 38 4.46 6.08 2.66
CA ILE A 38 4.72 5.66 4.05
C ILE A 38 5.91 6.42 4.62
N LYS A 39 7.01 6.47 3.90
CA LYS A 39 8.22 7.12 4.41
C LYS A 39 8.07 8.61 4.61
N LEU A 40 7.28 9.28 3.75
CA LEU A 40 7.09 10.72 3.85
C LEU A 40 6.00 11.13 4.84
N PHE A 41 4.93 10.33 4.95
CA PHE A 41 3.73 10.75 5.67
C PHE A 41 3.24 9.81 6.75
N ALA A 42 3.67 8.55 6.74
CA ALA A 42 3.14 7.55 7.66
C ALA A 42 4.23 6.61 8.21
N PRO A 43 5.39 7.15 8.67
CA PRO A 43 6.50 6.28 9.08
C PRO A 43 6.24 5.49 10.36
N ASP A 44 5.36 5.96 11.23
CA ASP A 44 5.14 5.39 12.56
C ASP A 44 3.68 5.03 12.82
N PHE A 45 3.01 4.49 11.82
CA PHE A 45 1.64 4.02 12.00
C PHE A 45 1.63 2.65 12.67
N ASP A 46 0.51 2.34 13.34
CA ASP A 46 0.36 1.08 14.09
C ASP A 46 0.17 -0.11 13.18
N LYS A 47 -0.53 0.08 12.07
CA LYS A 47 -0.84 -0.97 11.10
C LYS A 47 -0.75 -0.44 9.68
N TYR A 48 -0.33 -1.31 8.78
CA TYR A 48 -0.25 -1.02 7.35
C TYR A 48 -0.97 -2.12 6.60
N PHE A 49 -2.06 -1.78 5.92
CA PHE A 49 -2.84 -2.73 5.13
C PHE A 49 -2.73 -2.42 3.65
N VAL A 50 -2.59 -3.45 2.85
CA VAL A 50 -2.62 -3.33 1.39
C VAL A 50 -3.68 -4.27 0.82
N PHE A 51 -4.63 -3.69 0.08
CA PHE A 51 -5.62 -4.46 -0.65
C PHE A 51 -5.05 -4.83 -2.01
N CYS A 52 -5.06 -6.10 -2.34
CA CYS A 52 -4.58 -6.56 -3.64
C CYS A 52 -5.38 -7.74 -4.13
N THR A 53 -5.59 -7.77 -5.44
CA THR A 53 -6.14 -8.94 -6.11
C THR A 53 -5.07 -10.03 -6.17
N GLU A 54 -5.46 -11.25 -6.51
CA GLU A 54 -4.52 -12.35 -6.65
C GLU A 54 -3.40 -12.01 -7.65
N LEU A 55 -3.75 -11.41 -8.77
CA LEU A 55 -2.76 -11.03 -9.78
C LEU A 55 -1.80 -9.96 -9.26
N ALA A 56 -2.31 -8.92 -8.62
CA ALA A 56 -1.48 -7.88 -8.04
C ALA A 56 -0.57 -8.44 -6.94
N SER A 57 -1.12 -9.33 -6.11
CA SER A 57 -0.37 -9.98 -5.05
C SER A 57 0.79 -10.80 -5.60
N SER A 58 0.54 -11.64 -6.59
CA SER A 58 1.60 -12.49 -7.18
C SER A 58 2.64 -11.69 -7.93
N THR A 59 2.26 -10.53 -8.48
CA THR A 59 3.17 -9.71 -9.29
C THR A 59 4.02 -8.76 -8.45
N HIS A 60 3.42 -8.10 -7.47
CA HIS A 60 4.06 -6.98 -6.79
C HIS A 60 4.14 -7.04 -5.27
N PHE A 61 3.28 -7.80 -4.59
CA PHE A 61 3.20 -7.69 -3.14
C PHE A 61 4.53 -7.98 -2.45
N GLU A 62 5.22 -9.03 -2.84
CA GLU A 62 6.48 -9.41 -2.19
C GLU A 62 7.54 -8.32 -2.33
N ASN A 63 7.65 -7.75 -3.53
CA ASN A 63 8.61 -6.68 -3.78
C ASN A 63 8.25 -5.40 -3.01
N LEU A 64 6.96 -5.04 -2.99
CA LEU A 64 6.51 -3.89 -2.22
C LEU A 64 6.79 -4.09 -0.74
N ASN A 65 6.42 -5.25 -0.20
CA ASN A 65 6.59 -5.51 1.23
C ASN A 65 8.07 -5.52 1.62
N ARG A 66 8.93 -6.03 0.76
CA ARG A 66 10.38 -5.99 0.98
C ARG A 66 10.88 -4.55 1.02
N GLU A 67 10.39 -3.70 0.14
CA GLU A 67 10.80 -2.30 0.07
C GLU A 67 10.44 -1.52 1.34
N VAL A 68 9.33 -1.87 1.98
CA VAL A 68 8.90 -1.22 3.24
C VAL A 68 9.32 -1.98 4.50
N GLY A 69 10.18 -3.00 4.37
CA GLY A 69 10.69 -3.73 5.52
C GLY A 69 9.73 -4.72 6.15
N GLY A 70 8.79 -5.25 5.39
CA GLY A 70 7.87 -6.29 5.86
C GLY A 70 6.69 -5.77 6.69
N LYS A 71 6.37 -4.50 6.58
CA LYS A 71 5.33 -3.88 7.43
C LYS A 71 3.90 -4.13 6.99
N PHE A 72 3.67 -4.50 5.73
CA PHE A 72 2.32 -4.64 5.21
C PHE A 72 1.66 -5.95 5.63
N SER A 73 0.38 -5.82 5.98
CA SER A 73 -0.54 -6.96 6.06
C SER A 73 -1.39 -6.96 4.82
N LYS A 74 -1.37 -8.07 4.08
CA LYS A 74 -2.09 -8.19 2.83
C LYS A 74 -3.54 -8.56 3.06
N ILE A 75 -4.44 -7.90 2.34
CA ILE A 75 -5.86 -8.26 2.32
C ILE A 75 -6.22 -8.61 0.89
N ASP A 76 -6.56 -9.86 0.66
CA ASP A 76 -6.93 -10.33 -0.67
C ASP A 76 -8.34 -9.89 -1.04
N ILE A 77 -8.50 -9.37 -2.25
CA ILE A 77 -9.79 -8.95 -2.77
C ILE A 77 -10.04 -9.64 -4.12
N PRO A 78 -11.31 -9.94 -4.45
CA PRO A 78 -11.64 -10.52 -5.74
C PRO A 78 -11.36 -9.55 -6.89
N GLU A 79 -11.09 -10.10 -8.07
CA GLU A 79 -10.97 -9.30 -9.28
C GLU A 79 -12.31 -8.60 -9.59
N GLY A 80 -12.21 -7.37 -10.09
CA GLY A 80 -13.38 -6.62 -10.53
C GLY A 80 -14.24 -6.04 -9.44
N VAL A 81 -13.78 -6.04 -8.20
CA VAL A 81 -14.53 -5.48 -7.07
C VAL A 81 -14.44 -3.96 -7.11
N SER A 82 -15.56 -3.29 -6.87
CA SER A 82 -15.61 -1.82 -6.84
C SER A 82 -14.98 -1.25 -5.57
N GLU A 83 -14.63 0.02 -5.60
CA GLU A 83 -14.11 0.72 -4.43
C GLU A 83 -15.06 0.64 -3.23
N GLU A 84 -16.37 0.78 -3.48
CA GLU A 84 -17.37 0.68 -2.42
C GLU A 84 -17.36 -0.68 -1.75
N GLU A 85 -17.23 -1.74 -2.54
CA GLU A 85 -17.17 -3.09 -2.01
C GLU A 85 -15.90 -3.30 -1.20
N ILE A 86 -14.80 -2.73 -1.63
CA ILE A 86 -13.52 -2.79 -0.92
C ILE A 86 -13.64 -2.11 0.45
N TRP A 87 -14.28 -0.96 0.51
CA TRP A 87 -14.49 -0.27 1.78
C TRP A 87 -15.38 -1.07 2.73
N LYS A 88 -16.37 -1.78 2.22
CA LYS A 88 -17.19 -2.68 3.04
C LYS A 88 -16.35 -3.82 3.61
N ILE A 89 -15.50 -4.42 2.79
CA ILE A 89 -14.60 -5.48 3.24
C ILE A 89 -13.69 -4.94 4.35
N PHE A 90 -13.15 -3.76 4.16
CA PHE A 90 -12.29 -3.13 5.14
C PHE A 90 -12.99 -2.91 6.47
N GLN A 91 -14.24 -2.46 6.45
CA GLN A 91 -15.00 -2.27 7.67
C GLN A 91 -15.21 -3.57 8.44
N LEU A 92 -15.28 -4.71 7.75
CA LEU A 92 -15.40 -6.01 8.39
C LEU A 92 -14.08 -6.46 9.03
N VAL A 93 -12.96 -6.01 8.51
CA VAL A 93 -11.62 -6.36 9.02
C VAL A 93 -11.27 -5.55 10.27
N LEU A 94 -11.75 -4.33 10.33
CA LEU A 94 -11.52 -3.48 11.49
C LEU A 94 -12.43 -3.89 12.65
#